data_b2c5da338e3bac20e5533bc0991732b5
#
_entry.id   b2c5da338e3bac20e5533bc0991732b5
#
_cell.length_a   1.000
_cell.length_b   1.000
_cell.length_c   1.000
_cell.angle_alpha   90.00
_cell.angle_beta   90.00
_cell.angle_gamma   90.00
#
_symmetry.space_group_name_H-M   'P 1'
#
loop_
_entity.id
_entity.type
_entity.pdbx_description
1 polymer ?
#
loop_
_entity_poly.entity_id
_entity_poly.type
_entity_poly.pdbx_seq_one_letter_code
_entity_poly.pdbx_strand_id
1 'polypeptide(L)'
;MVDLTSILWISGFAFVLSLLLTPLVRDAFARRGWVDRPDGGRKFHERAVPRVGGIPIAVSYAAAFGVLLAVPESGGSVFERHLPLALKLLPCAGLIFVTGLLDDLVGLRPWQKLGGQLAGSIMAIAAGVRITGLSGHPLNEGIGAVLTLLWLLACCNAFNLIDGLDGLASGMGLFSTLTIFLAALLHGDHTLALATLPLAGSLLGFLRYNFNPASVFLGDSGSLLIGFLLGCYGVIWSQKSATMLGLTAPLMALAIPLLDVSLSIVRRWVRGQPIFTGDRSHIHHKLLEKGLTHRGVVVVLYGMCGVYAMLSLLQSLSEHRLGGFILVLFGSVTWIGVQNLGYFEFGLAGRTLFGGGLRRIMDGQLVLHGLDRALDKAPDEPGCWEALRHTLIDAGFTSLQARLNGREFRQPSPGDRPCWQLRIPLPGGDYVNLERNFDVPVQTVIVGPLVELLYRRLPSRLAALANRPSTEAISLARLAARVDSFEPAPAPPGLNQTQRPHPVS
;
A
#
# COMPACT_ATOMS: atom_id res chain seq x y z
N MET A 1 -37.35 25.79 -3.16
CA MET A 1 -37.10 24.51 -2.48
C MET A 1 -37.22 23.42 -3.52
N VAL A 2 -36.24 22.54 -3.66
CA VAL A 2 -36.44 21.32 -4.47
C VAL A 2 -37.57 20.56 -3.81
N ASP A 3 -38.61 20.31 -4.57
CA ASP A 3 -39.73 19.54 -4.05
C ASP A 3 -39.22 18.10 -3.78
N LEU A 4 -39.37 17.64 -2.53
CA LEU A 4 -38.95 16.31 -2.12
C LEU A 4 -39.59 15.23 -3.01
N THR A 5 -40.77 15.52 -3.55
CA THR A 5 -41.47 14.64 -4.49
C THR A 5 -40.68 14.47 -5.79
N SER A 6 -40.08 15.53 -6.35
CA SER A 6 -39.26 15.46 -7.56
C SER A 6 -38.01 14.62 -7.35
N ILE A 7 -37.38 14.75 -6.18
CA ILE A 7 -36.20 13.95 -5.80
C ILE A 7 -36.57 12.45 -5.71
N LEU A 8 -37.69 12.13 -5.08
CA LEU A 8 -38.18 10.75 -4.94
C LEU A 8 -38.58 10.12 -6.28
N TRP A 9 -39.23 10.90 -7.19
CA TRP A 9 -39.59 10.42 -8.51
C TRP A 9 -38.36 10.01 -9.35
N ILE A 10 -37.31 10.80 -9.32
CA ILE A 10 -36.07 10.50 -10.07
C ILE A 10 -35.41 9.24 -9.55
N SER A 11 -35.30 9.11 -8.23
CA SER A 11 -34.77 7.89 -7.61
C SER A 11 -35.64 6.67 -7.89
N GLY A 12 -36.95 6.82 -7.78
CA GLY A 12 -37.92 5.78 -8.12
C GLY A 12 -37.83 5.34 -9.57
N PHE A 13 -37.65 6.30 -10.50
CA PHE A 13 -37.42 5.99 -11.91
C PHE A 13 -36.11 5.21 -12.10
N ALA A 14 -35.00 5.69 -11.52
CA ALA A 14 -33.71 5.00 -11.59
C ALA A 14 -33.76 3.57 -10.99
N PHE A 15 -34.50 3.41 -9.88
CA PHE A 15 -34.74 2.11 -9.25
C PHE A 15 -35.49 1.15 -10.18
N VAL A 16 -36.64 1.59 -10.70
CA VAL A 16 -37.48 0.77 -11.60
C VAL A 16 -36.72 0.42 -12.87
N LEU A 17 -36.03 1.40 -13.47
CA LEU A 17 -35.26 1.17 -14.67
C LEU A 17 -34.13 0.18 -14.44
N SER A 18 -33.35 0.32 -13.35
CA SER A 18 -32.31 -0.64 -12.98
C SER A 18 -32.88 -2.03 -12.72
N LEU A 19 -34.02 -2.12 -12.02
CA LEU A 19 -34.70 -3.38 -11.75
C LEU A 19 -35.12 -4.11 -13.03
N LEU A 20 -35.58 -3.37 -14.04
CA LEU A 20 -36.01 -3.93 -15.33
C LEU A 20 -34.84 -4.24 -16.26
N LEU A 21 -33.82 -3.34 -16.32
CA LEU A 21 -32.69 -3.53 -17.21
C LEU A 21 -31.74 -4.65 -16.76
N THR A 22 -31.59 -4.86 -15.46
CA THR A 22 -30.65 -5.85 -14.96
C THR A 22 -30.89 -7.26 -15.50
N PRO A 23 -32.12 -7.83 -15.45
CA PRO A 23 -32.35 -9.16 -16.03
C PRO A 23 -32.21 -9.15 -17.56
N LEU A 24 -32.60 -8.09 -18.25
CA LEU A 24 -32.45 -8.00 -19.72
C LEU A 24 -30.98 -8.04 -20.14
N VAL A 25 -30.14 -7.25 -19.48
CA VAL A 25 -28.69 -7.21 -19.74
C VAL A 25 -28.07 -8.54 -19.36
N ARG A 26 -28.38 -9.09 -18.18
CA ARG A 26 -27.91 -10.42 -17.74
C ARG A 26 -28.20 -11.48 -18.81
N ASP A 27 -29.42 -11.59 -19.25
CA ASP A 27 -29.86 -12.64 -20.18
C ASP A 27 -29.26 -12.44 -21.58
N ALA A 28 -29.10 -11.18 -22.04
CA ALA A 28 -28.46 -10.86 -23.30
C ALA A 28 -26.98 -11.28 -23.34
N PHE A 29 -26.25 -11.05 -22.23
CA PHE A 29 -24.84 -11.42 -22.11
C PHE A 29 -24.65 -12.91 -21.85
N ALA A 30 -25.53 -13.53 -21.08
CA ALA A 30 -25.53 -14.98 -20.86
C ALA A 30 -25.73 -15.74 -22.18
N ARG A 31 -26.68 -15.32 -23.05
CA ARG A 31 -26.91 -15.92 -24.37
C ARG A 31 -25.70 -15.81 -25.31
N ARG A 32 -24.88 -14.75 -25.15
CA ARG A 32 -23.64 -14.57 -25.95
C ARG A 32 -22.44 -15.31 -25.34
N GLY A 33 -22.61 -16.01 -24.23
CA GLY A 33 -21.53 -16.72 -23.53
C GLY A 33 -20.54 -15.83 -22.78
N TRP A 34 -20.87 -14.53 -22.61
CA TRP A 34 -20.05 -13.60 -21.85
C TRP A 34 -20.36 -13.73 -20.36
N VAL A 35 -19.82 -14.77 -19.77
CA VAL A 35 -20.06 -15.19 -18.39
C VAL A 35 -18.75 -15.54 -17.71
N ASP A 36 -18.65 -15.22 -16.46
CA ASP A 36 -17.57 -15.68 -15.60
C ASP A 36 -17.83 -17.14 -15.20
N ARG A 37 -16.93 -18.04 -15.61
CA ARG A 37 -17.03 -19.47 -15.33
C ARG A 37 -16.29 -19.83 -14.06
N PRO A 38 -16.81 -20.79 -13.27
CA PRO A 38 -16.08 -21.36 -12.14
C PRO A 38 -14.76 -21.96 -12.60
N ASP A 39 -13.65 -21.65 -11.91
CA ASP A 39 -12.30 -22.18 -12.22
C ASP A 39 -11.86 -23.32 -11.29
N GLY A 40 -12.76 -23.82 -10.44
CA GLY A 40 -12.53 -24.97 -9.55
C GLY A 40 -11.58 -24.72 -8.37
N GLY A 41 -11.00 -23.53 -8.23
CA GLY A 41 -10.03 -23.30 -7.15
C GLY A 41 -9.95 -21.88 -6.58
N ARG A 42 -10.38 -20.88 -7.33
CA ARG A 42 -10.27 -19.46 -6.93
C ARG A 42 -11.61 -18.77 -6.73
N LYS A 43 -12.68 -19.28 -7.36
CA LYS A 43 -13.98 -18.62 -7.42
C LYS A 43 -14.99 -19.34 -6.54
N PHE A 44 -15.77 -18.58 -5.80
CA PHE A 44 -16.73 -19.10 -4.82
C PHE A 44 -18.11 -19.43 -5.42
N HIS A 45 -18.32 -19.22 -6.73
CA HIS A 45 -19.60 -19.49 -7.40
C HIS A 45 -19.58 -20.81 -8.16
N GLU A 46 -20.70 -21.53 -8.11
CA GLU A 46 -20.88 -22.84 -8.79
C GLU A 46 -21.48 -22.71 -10.19
N ARG A 47 -22.03 -21.55 -10.54
CA ARG A 47 -22.70 -21.27 -11.81
C ARG A 47 -21.98 -20.18 -12.60
N ALA A 48 -22.07 -20.26 -13.93
CA ALA A 48 -21.60 -19.19 -14.80
C ALA A 48 -22.47 -17.94 -14.66
N VAL A 49 -21.90 -16.80 -14.24
CA VAL A 49 -22.60 -15.55 -13.95
C VAL A 49 -22.02 -14.42 -14.79
N PRO A 50 -22.84 -13.60 -15.51
CA PRO A 50 -22.34 -12.44 -16.25
C PRO A 50 -21.76 -11.35 -15.33
N ARG A 51 -20.64 -10.73 -15.76
CA ARG A 51 -19.98 -9.61 -15.07
C ARG A 51 -20.28 -8.28 -15.77
N VAL A 52 -21.53 -7.85 -15.73
CA VAL A 52 -22.02 -6.68 -16.50
C VAL A 52 -22.96 -5.79 -15.71
N GLY A 53 -22.93 -5.88 -14.39
CA GLY A 53 -23.80 -5.12 -13.50
C GLY A 53 -23.63 -3.60 -13.58
N GLY A 54 -22.47 -3.14 -14.03
CA GLY A 54 -22.25 -1.72 -14.28
C GLY A 54 -23.16 -1.13 -15.37
N ILE A 55 -23.58 -1.92 -16.38
CA ILE A 55 -24.42 -1.44 -17.47
C ILE A 55 -25.79 -0.95 -16.98
N PRO A 56 -26.63 -1.76 -16.29
CA PRO A 56 -27.90 -1.31 -15.79
C PRO A 56 -27.79 -0.14 -14.81
N ILE A 57 -26.74 -0.11 -13.97
CA ILE A 57 -26.50 1.01 -13.04
C ILE A 57 -26.19 2.29 -13.80
N ALA A 58 -25.23 2.28 -14.73
CA ALA A 58 -24.82 3.46 -15.50
C ALA A 58 -25.96 4.01 -16.34
N VAL A 59 -26.69 3.12 -17.04
CA VAL A 59 -27.82 3.53 -17.90
C VAL A 59 -28.97 4.12 -17.06
N SER A 60 -29.32 3.48 -15.93
CA SER A 60 -30.40 3.96 -15.07
C SER A 60 -30.04 5.28 -14.40
N TYR A 61 -28.79 5.44 -13.98
CA TYR A 61 -28.26 6.67 -13.41
C TYR A 61 -28.29 7.81 -14.44
N ALA A 62 -27.77 7.60 -15.64
CA ALA A 62 -27.76 8.63 -16.71
C ALA A 62 -29.17 8.96 -17.20
N ALA A 63 -30.04 7.96 -17.40
CA ALA A 63 -31.40 8.15 -17.85
C ALA A 63 -32.25 8.96 -16.84
N ALA A 64 -32.00 8.83 -15.55
CA ALA A 64 -32.67 9.63 -14.52
C ALA A 64 -32.45 11.13 -14.73
N PHE A 65 -31.24 11.55 -15.14
CA PHE A 65 -30.99 12.96 -15.54
C PHE A 65 -31.63 13.33 -16.88
N GLY A 66 -31.71 12.38 -17.82
CA GLY A 66 -32.42 12.62 -19.10
C GLY A 66 -33.91 12.86 -18.91
N VAL A 67 -34.59 12.10 -18.04
CA VAL A 67 -35.99 12.30 -17.69
C VAL A 67 -36.18 13.65 -17.02
N LEU A 68 -35.28 14.04 -16.18
CA LEU A 68 -35.32 15.31 -15.47
C LEU A 68 -35.19 16.49 -16.44
N LEU A 69 -34.43 16.36 -17.53
CA LEU A 69 -34.33 17.35 -18.62
C LEU A 69 -35.61 17.43 -19.46
N ALA A 70 -36.33 16.31 -19.62
CA ALA A 70 -37.50 16.21 -20.48
C ALA A 70 -38.81 16.67 -19.81
N VAL A 71 -38.87 16.80 -18.47
CA VAL A 71 -40.09 17.19 -17.74
C VAL A 71 -39.93 18.57 -17.10
N PRO A 72 -40.27 19.65 -17.81
CA PRO A 72 -40.03 21.05 -17.39
C PRO A 72 -40.80 21.47 -16.12
N GLU A 73 -41.93 20.82 -15.81
CA GLU A 73 -42.83 21.25 -14.74
C GLU A 73 -42.39 20.85 -13.33
N SER A 74 -41.44 19.91 -13.23
CA SER A 74 -41.06 19.30 -11.94
C SER A 74 -39.95 20.05 -11.18
N GLY A 75 -39.57 21.27 -11.59
CA GLY A 75 -38.53 22.02 -10.90
C GLY A 75 -37.57 22.82 -11.78
N GLY A 76 -37.99 23.30 -12.93
CA GLY A 76 -37.14 23.96 -13.95
C GLY A 76 -36.16 25.01 -13.40
N SER A 77 -36.57 25.82 -12.43
CA SER A 77 -35.70 26.86 -11.84
C SER A 77 -34.61 26.29 -10.89
N VAL A 78 -34.88 25.18 -10.25
CA VAL A 78 -33.89 24.48 -9.39
C VAL A 78 -32.92 23.67 -10.24
N PHE A 79 -33.44 23.17 -11.35
CA PHE A 79 -32.74 22.33 -12.29
C PHE A 79 -31.67 23.11 -13.06
N GLU A 80 -32.02 24.27 -13.59
CA GLU A 80 -31.06 25.13 -14.32
C GLU A 80 -29.88 25.56 -13.46
N ARG A 81 -30.07 25.70 -12.14
CA ARG A 81 -28.98 26.06 -11.22
C ARG A 81 -28.06 24.87 -10.83
N HIS A 82 -28.60 23.66 -10.76
CA HIS A 82 -27.92 22.50 -10.19
C HIS A 82 -27.49 21.43 -11.22
N LEU A 83 -28.10 21.44 -12.40
CA LEU A 83 -27.77 20.56 -13.51
C LEU A 83 -26.31 20.66 -14.01
N PRO A 84 -25.65 21.84 -14.01
CA PRO A 84 -24.29 21.96 -14.54
C PRO A 84 -23.29 20.97 -13.89
N LEU A 85 -23.45 20.66 -12.62
CA LEU A 85 -22.56 19.71 -11.94
C LEU A 85 -22.76 18.27 -12.44
N ALA A 86 -24.02 17.81 -12.51
CA ALA A 86 -24.32 16.45 -12.98
C ALA A 86 -23.88 16.26 -14.44
N LEU A 87 -24.16 17.25 -15.31
CA LEU A 87 -23.73 17.22 -16.71
C LEU A 87 -22.22 17.22 -16.88
N LYS A 88 -21.49 17.91 -16.00
CA LYS A 88 -20.02 17.88 -16.00
C LYS A 88 -19.45 16.54 -15.51
N LEU A 89 -20.12 15.87 -14.58
CA LEU A 89 -19.68 14.58 -14.05
C LEU A 89 -20.02 13.40 -14.97
N LEU A 90 -21.11 13.45 -15.75
CA LEU A 90 -21.53 12.36 -16.61
C LEU A 90 -20.47 11.93 -17.63
N PRO A 91 -19.77 12.83 -18.37
CA PRO A 91 -18.69 12.43 -19.27
C PRO A 91 -17.51 11.77 -18.53
N CYS A 92 -17.15 12.29 -17.34
CA CYS A 92 -16.09 11.74 -16.53
C CYS A 92 -16.44 10.33 -16.04
N ALA A 93 -17.65 10.17 -15.51
CA ALA A 93 -18.20 8.89 -15.07
C ALA A 93 -18.35 7.92 -16.25
N GLY A 94 -18.76 8.41 -17.42
CA GLY A 94 -18.84 7.62 -18.65
C GLY A 94 -17.50 7.06 -19.09
N LEU A 95 -16.42 7.84 -19.00
CA LEU A 95 -15.07 7.37 -19.31
C LEU A 95 -14.60 6.26 -18.32
N ILE A 96 -14.86 6.45 -17.03
CA ILE A 96 -14.56 5.44 -16.00
C ILE A 96 -15.37 4.17 -16.24
N PHE A 97 -16.68 4.31 -16.52
CA PHE A 97 -17.56 3.19 -16.85
C PHE A 97 -17.07 2.42 -18.07
N VAL A 98 -16.72 3.11 -19.17
CA VAL A 98 -16.20 2.49 -20.40
C VAL A 98 -14.88 1.77 -20.13
N THR A 99 -14.00 2.38 -19.31
CA THR A 99 -12.74 1.73 -18.91
C THR A 99 -13.01 0.41 -18.18
N GLY A 100 -13.92 0.40 -17.20
CA GLY A 100 -14.30 -0.81 -16.48
C GLY A 100 -15.02 -1.84 -17.38
N LEU A 101 -15.88 -1.38 -18.30
CA LEU A 101 -16.57 -2.26 -19.23
C LEU A 101 -15.60 -2.93 -20.22
N LEU A 102 -14.59 -2.21 -20.69
CA LEU A 102 -13.54 -2.80 -21.53
C LEU A 102 -12.73 -3.83 -20.71
N ASP A 103 -12.48 -3.58 -19.44
CA ASP A 103 -11.83 -4.55 -18.57
C ASP A 103 -12.69 -5.82 -18.37
N ASP A 104 -13.99 -5.68 -18.13
CA ASP A 104 -14.93 -6.80 -18.00
C ASP A 104 -15.03 -7.65 -19.28
N LEU A 105 -14.91 -7.04 -20.47
CA LEU A 105 -15.10 -7.70 -21.77
C LEU A 105 -13.81 -8.29 -22.37
N VAL A 106 -12.70 -7.58 -22.25
CA VAL A 106 -11.45 -7.87 -22.98
C VAL A 106 -10.30 -8.21 -22.03
N GLY A 107 -10.38 -7.78 -20.76
CA GLY A 107 -9.31 -7.92 -19.77
C GLY A 107 -8.18 -6.93 -20.04
N LEU A 108 -8.22 -5.77 -19.42
CA LEU A 108 -7.20 -4.75 -19.57
C LEU A 108 -5.95 -5.07 -18.73
N ARG A 109 -4.80 -4.60 -19.20
CA ARG A 109 -3.60 -4.60 -18.38
C ARG A 109 -3.74 -3.56 -17.26
N PRO A 110 -3.15 -3.77 -16.07
CA PRO A 110 -3.29 -2.84 -14.92
C PRO A 110 -2.98 -1.37 -15.25
N TRP A 111 -1.96 -1.12 -16.09
CA TRP A 111 -1.59 0.23 -16.49
C TRP A 111 -2.61 0.89 -17.45
N GLN A 112 -3.33 0.11 -18.29
CA GLN A 112 -4.39 0.61 -19.18
C GLN A 112 -5.61 1.03 -18.34
N LYS A 113 -6.00 0.21 -17.38
CA LYS A 113 -7.05 0.50 -16.41
C LYS A 113 -6.72 1.76 -15.59
N LEU A 114 -5.48 1.86 -15.11
CA LEU A 114 -5.01 3.06 -14.41
C LEU A 114 -5.05 4.30 -15.31
N GLY A 115 -4.68 4.17 -16.59
CA GLY A 115 -4.75 5.26 -17.57
C GLY A 115 -6.16 5.83 -17.74
N GLY A 116 -7.17 4.95 -17.85
CA GLY A 116 -8.59 5.36 -17.90
C GLY A 116 -9.05 6.04 -16.60
N GLN A 117 -8.65 5.51 -15.45
CA GLN A 117 -8.95 6.14 -14.15
C GLN A 117 -8.29 7.52 -14.01
N LEU A 118 -7.04 7.66 -14.42
CA LEU A 118 -6.33 8.95 -14.45
C LEU A 118 -7.04 9.97 -15.34
N ALA A 119 -7.39 9.58 -16.57
CA ALA A 119 -8.05 10.46 -17.51
C ALA A 119 -9.42 10.94 -16.98
N GLY A 120 -10.27 10.03 -16.47
CA GLY A 120 -11.54 10.38 -15.87
C GLY A 120 -11.40 11.27 -14.64
N SER A 121 -10.41 11.04 -13.80
CA SER A 121 -10.12 11.86 -12.61
C SER A 121 -9.61 13.26 -12.98
N ILE A 122 -8.74 13.38 -13.98
CA ILE A 122 -8.26 14.68 -14.49
C ILE A 122 -9.43 15.47 -15.09
N MET A 123 -10.32 14.82 -15.85
CA MET A 123 -11.54 15.46 -16.37
C MET A 123 -12.44 15.97 -15.24
N ALA A 124 -12.62 15.22 -14.16
CA ALA A 124 -13.40 15.65 -13.00
C ALA A 124 -12.77 16.86 -12.30
N ILE A 125 -11.44 16.87 -12.15
CA ILE A 125 -10.69 18.00 -11.59
C ILE A 125 -10.87 19.25 -12.46
N ALA A 126 -10.77 19.11 -13.78
CA ALA A 126 -11.04 20.20 -14.75
C ALA A 126 -12.49 20.68 -14.71
N ALA A 127 -13.44 19.78 -14.40
CA ALA A 127 -14.86 20.12 -14.21
C ALA A 127 -15.15 20.84 -12.88
N GLY A 128 -14.14 21.00 -11.99
CA GLY A 128 -14.25 21.73 -10.72
C GLY A 128 -14.35 20.85 -9.47
N VAL A 129 -14.24 19.52 -9.60
CA VAL A 129 -14.17 18.60 -8.45
C VAL A 129 -12.75 18.65 -7.89
N ARG A 130 -12.52 19.47 -6.86
CA ARG A 130 -11.19 19.65 -6.29
C ARG A 130 -11.24 19.86 -4.78
N ILE A 131 -10.36 19.23 -4.04
CA ILE A 131 -10.15 19.49 -2.62
C ILE A 131 -9.50 20.88 -2.49
N THR A 132 -10.24 21.82 -1.91
CA THR A 132 -9.83 23.24 -1.81
C THR A 132 -9.19 23.59 -0.48
N GLY A 133 -9.38 22.75 0.54
CA GLY A 133 -8.83 22.97 1.87
C GLY A 133 -8.71 21.69 2.67
N LEU A 134 -7.82 21.70 3.67
CA LEU A 134 -7.63 20.62 4.62
C LEU A 134 -7.49 21.21 6.01
N SER A 135 -8.24 20.71 6.98
CA SER A 135 -8.20 21.17 8.39
C SER A 135 -8.37 22.69 8.55
N GLY A 136 -9.23 23.32 7.74
CA GLY A 136 -9.50 24.75 7.80
C GLY A 136 -8.47 25.64 7.08
N HIS A 137 -7.42 25.06 6.50
CA HIS A 137 -6.43 25.79 5.73
C HIS A 137 -6.70 25.64 4.24
N PRO A 138 -6.73 26.74 3.46
CA PRO A 138 -6.85 26.67 2.01
C PRO A 138 -5.60 26.03 1.42
N LEU A 139 -5.79 25.15 0.44
CA LEU A 139 -4.71 24.49 -0.26
C LEU A 139 -4.38 25.23 -1.56
N ASN A 140 -3.09 25.20 -1.92
CA ASN A 140 -2.66 25.61 -3.25
C ASN A 140 -3.38 24.74 -4.29
N GLU A 141 -3.75 25.34 -5.43
CA GLU A 141 -4.51 24.66 -6.51
C GLU A 141 -3.84 23.38 -7.00
N GLY A 142 -2.52 23.38 -7.17
CA GLY A 142 -1.76 22.19 -7.59
C GLY A 142 -1.81 21.09 -6.55
N ILE A 143 -1.63 21.41 -5.27
CA ILE A 143 -1.69 20.44 -4.16
C ILE A 143 -3.12 19.88 -4.07
N GLY A 144 -4.13 20.74 -4.14
CA GLY A 144 -5.54 20.33 -4.15
C GLY A 144 -5.87 19.38 -5.31
N ALA A 145 -5.34 19.64 -6.50
CA ALA A 145 -5.53 18.77 -7.67
C ALA A 145 -4.86 17.40 -7.47
N VAL A 146 -3.62 17.37 -6.98
CA VAL A 146 -2.90 16.11 -6.69
C VAL A 146 -3.62 15.28 -5.62
N LEU A 147 -4.04 15.90 -4.53
CA LEU A 147 -4.79 15.21 -3.47
C LEU A 147 -6.13 14.69 -3.99
N THR A 148 -6.84 15.45 -4.82
CA THR A 148 -8.09 15.00 -5.45
C THR A 148 -7.85 13.82 -6.38
N LEU A 149 -6.80 13.85 -7.19
CA LEU A 149 -6.43 12.75 -8.07
C LEU A 149 -6.17 11.46 -7.27
N LEU A 150 -5.35 11.54 -6.22
CA LEU A 150 -5.06 10.40 -5.34
C LEU A 150 -6.32 9.88 -4.64
N TRP A 151 -7.20 10.78 -4.18
CA TRP A 151 -8.47 10.43 -3.56
C TRP A 151 -9.39 9.67 -4.52
N LEU A 152 -9.59 10.19 -5.75
CA LEU A 152 -10.46 9.55 -6.74
C LEU A 152 -9.92 8.17 -7.15
N LEU A 153 -8.61 8.05 -7.36
CA LEU A 153 -7.96 6.77 -7.64
C LEU A 153 -8.12 5.79 -6.46
N ALA A 154 -7.95 6.27 -5.22
CA ALA A 154 -8.15 5.46 -4.03
C ALA A 154 -9.60 4.95 -3.93
N CYS A 155 -10.60 5.81 -4.16
CA CYS A 155 -12.01 5.42 -4.13
C CYS A 155 -12.35 4.41 -5.24
N CYS A 156 -11.91 4.64 -6.49
CA CYS A 156 -12.11 3.69 -7.60
C CYS A 156 -11.55 2.31 -7.26
N ASN A 157 -10.29 2.26 -6.82
CA ASN A 157 -9.65 0.99 -6.53
C ASN A 157 -10.19 0.34 -5.25
N ALA A 158 -10.63 1.12 -4.26
CA ALA A 158 -11.24 0.62 -3.05
C ALA A 158 -12.53 -0.15 -3.34
N PHE A 159 -13.42 0.41 -4.14
CA PHE A 159 -14.66 -0.27 -4.56
C PHE A 159 -14.39 -1.46 -5.48
N ASN A 160 -13.37 -1.39 -6.32
CA ASN A 160 -12.98 -2.49 -7.17
C ASN A 160 -12.41 -3.68 -6.38
N LEU A 161 -11.57 -3.43 -5.37
CA LEU A 161 -10.98 -4.49 -4.55
C LEU A 161 -11.99 -5.13 -3.58
N ILE A 162 -12.99 -4.38 -3.09
CA ILE A 162 -14.01 -4.93 -2.19
C ILE A 162 -15.10 -5.70 -2.92
N ASP A 163 -15.18 -5.62 -4.26
CA ASP A 163 -16.13 -6.37 -5.09
C ASP A 163 -15.74 -7.86 -5.22
N GLY A 164 -15.47 -8.50 -4.09
CA GLY A 164 -15.11 -9.91 -4.00
C GLY A 164 -16.22 -10.84 -3.52
N LEU A 165 -17.35 -10.31 -3.07
CA LEU A 165 -18.52 -11.08 -2.60
C LEU A 165 -19.82 -10.50 -3.15
N ASP A 166 -20.78 -11.39 -3.39
CA ASP A 166 -22.13 -11.06 -3.87
C ASP A 166 -22.80 -9.98 -3.03
N GLY A 167 -23.16 -8.86 -3.65
CA GLY A 167 -23.85 -7.75 -3.01
C GLY A 167 -22.96 -6.81 -2.19
N LEU A 168 -21.70 -7.18 -1.91
CA LEU A 168 -20.86 -6.44 -0.97
C LEU A 168 -20.58 -5.01 -1.44
N ALA A 169 -19.97 -4.83 -2.61
CA ALA A 169 -19.59 -3.51 -3.12
C ALA A 169 -20.81 -2.66 -3.47
N SER A 170 -21.83 -3.26 -4.12
CA SER A 170 -23.07 -2.55 -4.47
C SER A 170 -23.86 -2.07 -3.24
N GLY A 171 -23.93 -2.89 -2.18
CA GLY A 171 -24.61 -2.50 -0.94
C GLY A 171 -23.82 -1.48 -0.13
N MET A 172 -22.50 -1.60 -0.03
CA MET A 172 -21.65 -0.55 0.59
C MET A 172 -21.78 0.77 -0.17
N GLY A 173 -21.79 0.71 -1.52
CA GLY A 173 -22.05 1.86 -2.37
C GLY A 173 -23.40 2.51 -2.08
N LEU A 174 -24.43 1.71 -1.86
CA LEU A 174 -25.75 2.19 -1.46
C LEU A 174 -25.74 2.90 -0.10
N PHE A 175 -25.12 2.28 0.93
CA PHE A 175 -24.98 2.91 2.25
C PHE A 175 -24.23 4.24 2.18
N SER A 176 -23.11 4.27 1.47
CA SER A 176 -22.32 5.50 1.29
C SER A 176 -23.10 6.58 0.53
N THR A 177 -23.82 6.18 -0.53
CA THR A 177 -24.65 7.10 -1.32
C THR A 177 -25.77 7.70 -0.47
N LEU A 178 -26.48 6.89 0.31
CA LEU A 178 -27.53 7.34 1.21
C LEU A 178 -27.00 8.25 2.32
N THR A 179 -25.80 7.95 2.85
CA THR A 179 -25.14 8.80 3.85
C THR A 179 -24.86 10.18 3.29
N ILE A 180 -24.27 10.26 2.09
CA ILE A 180 -23.95 11.54 1.43
C ILE A 180 -25.25 12.28 1.07
N PHE A 181 -26.29 11.57 0.60
CA PHE A 181 -27.60 12.13 0.33
C PHE A 181 -28.23 12.77 1.58
N LEU A 182 -28.26 12.05 2.71
CA LEU A 182 -28.79 12.57 3.96
C LEU A 182 -27.99 13.78 4.45
N ALA A 183 -26.68 13.72 4.38
CA ALA A 183 -25.83 14.87 4.71
C ALA A 183 -26.12 16.08 3.82
N ALA A 184 -26.30 15.87 2.52
CA ALA A 184 -26.65 16.92 1.57
C ALA A 184 -28.01 17.57 1.93
N LEU A 185 -29.01 16.78 2.29
CA LEU A 185 -30.32 17.28 2.76
C LEU A 185 -30.18 18.11 4.03
N LEU A 186 -29.44 17.60 5.02
CA LEU A 186 -29.25 18.29 6.31
C LEU A 186 -28.56 19.65 6.17
N HIS A 187 -27.70 19.80 5.15
CA HIS A 187 -27.00 21.06 4.86
C HIS A 187 -27.67 21.91 3.77
N GLY A 188 -28.86 21.52 3.29
CA GLY A 188 -29.55 22.21 2.21
C GLY A 188 -28.84 22.18 0.87
N ASP A 189 -27.93 21.21 0.67
CA ASP A 189 -27.24 21.04 -0.62
C ASP A 189 -28.10 20.21 -1.59
N HIS A 190 -29.05 20.88 -2.19
CA HIS A 190 -29.95 20.25 -3.14
C HIS A 190 -29.24 19.70 -4.40
N THR A 191 -28.09 20.28 -4.78
CA THR A 191 -27.28 19.83 -5.93
C THR A 191 -26.72 18.44 -5.67
N LEU A 192 -26.10 18.26 -4.51
CA LEU A 192 -25.50 16.99 -4.13
C LEU A 192 -26.59 15.95 -3.86
N ALA A 193 -27.72 16.34 -3.25
CA ALA A 193 -28.87 15.48 -3.03
C ALA A 193 -29.44 14.94 -4.37
N LEU A 194 -29.61 15.80 -5.36
CA LEU A 194 -30.07 15.41 -6.70
C LEU A 194 -29.08 14.51 -7.44
N ALA A 195 -27.78 14.71 -7.24
CA ALA A 195 -26.76 13.90 -7.89
C ALA A 195 -26.65 12.48 -7.28
N THR A 196 -26.86 12.37 -5.97
CA THR A 196 -26.66 11.10 -5.23
C THR A 196 -27.86 10.17 -5.32
N LEU A 197 -29.09 10.69 -5.27
CA LEU A 197 -30.28 9.86 -5.11
C LEU A 197 -30.58 8.94 -6.32
N PRO A 198 -30.37 9.33 -7.59
CA PRO A 198 -30.49 8.43 -8.73
C PRO A 198 -29.49 7.25 -8.66
N LEU A 199 -28.29 7.47 -8.12
CA LEU A 199 -27.34 6.39 -7.91
C LEU A 199 -27.86 5.41 -6.84
N ALA A 200 -28.41 5.92 -5.73
CA ALA A 200 -29.03 5.08 -4.71
C ALA A 200 -30.19 4.23 -5.27
N GLY A 201 -31.06 4.81 -6.09
CA GLY A 201 -32.12 4.10 -6.78
C GLY A 201 -31.59 3.00 -7.71
N SER A 202 -30.62 3.33 -8.55
CA SER A 202 -29.99 2.37 -9.47
C SER A 202 -29.33 1.20 -8.72
N LEU A 203 -28.59 1.49 -7.63
CA LEU A 203 -27.96 0.47 -6.79
C LEU A 203 -28.96 -0.43 -6.08
N LEU A 204 -30.03 0.14 -5.57
CA LEU A 204 -31.09 -0.62 -4.89
C LEU A 204 -31.79 -1.58 -5.86
N GLY A 205 -32.08 -1.14 -7.09
CA GLY A 205 -32.67 -1.98 -8.15
C GLY A 205 -31.73 -3.12 -8.56
N PHE A 206 -30.45 -2.81 -8.74
CA PHE A 206 -29.43 -3.79 -9.08
C PHE A 206 -29.19 -4.81 -7.96
N LEU A 207 -29.16 -4.37 -6.71
CA LEU A 207 -28.87 -5.20 -5.53
C LEU A 207 -29.85 -6.39 -5.40
N ARG A 208 -31.08 -6.27 -5.91
CA ARG A 208 -32.07 -7.37 -5.96
C ARG A 208 -31.50 -8.61 -6.69
N TYR A 209 -30.64 -8.41 -7.67
CA TYR A 209 -30.06 -9.47 -8.50
C TYR A 209 -28.61 -9.80 -8.14
N ASN A 210 -27.93 -8.88 -7.48
CA ASN A 210 -26.54 -9.03 -7.08
C ASN A 210 -26.36 -9.57 -5.66
N PHE A 211 -27.42 -9.48 -4.78
CA PHE A 211 -27.35 -10.05 -3.45
C PHE A 211 -27.26 -11.59 -3.48
N ASN A 212 -26.51 -12.14 -2.54
CA ASN A 212 -26.19 -13.58 -2.49
C ASN A 212 -27.43 -14.49 -2.39
N PRO A 213 -27.62 -15.50 -3.28
CA PRO A 213 -26.75 -15.86 -4.37
C PRO A 213 -26.94 -14.96 -5.58
N ALA A 214 -25.86 -14.35 -6.08
CA ALA A 214 -25.93 -13.40 -7.19
C ALA A 214 -26.29 -14.09 -8.51
N SER A 215 -27.18 -13.44 -9.30
CA SER A 215 -27.51 -13.84 -10.67
C SER A 215 -26.74 -12.99 -11.71
N VAL A 216 -26.13 -11.89 -11.27
CA VAL A 216 -25.28 -11.00 -12.06
C VAL A 216 -24.23 -10.38 -11.14
N PHE A 217 -22.98 -10.36 -11.57
CA PHE A 217 -21.89 -9.68 -10.86
C PHE A 217 -21.81 -8.22 -11.26
N LEU A 218 -21.35 -7.38 -10.31
CA LEU A 218 -21.18 -5.95 -10.51
C LEU A 218 -20.17 -5.65 -11.62
N GLY A 219 -19.02 -6.34 -11.57
CA GLY A 219 -17.91 -6.17 -12.51
C GLY A 219 -17.12 -4.88 -12.28
N ASP A 220 -16.05 -4.74 -13.06
CA ASP A 220 -15.17 -3.59 -13.01
C ASP A 220 -15.86 -2.31 -13.52
N SER A 221 -16.77 -2.46 -14.50
CA SER A 221 -17.64 -1.38 -14.97
C SER A 221 -18.51 -0.75 -13.87
N GLY A 222 -19.03 -1.58 -12.96
CA GLY A 222 -19.86 -1.11 -11.85
C GLY A 222 -19.02 -0.61 -10.68
N SER A 223 -18.05 -1.38 -10.25
CA SER A 223 -17.25 -1.05 -9.06
C SER A 223 -16.43 0.23 -9.24
N LEU A 224 -15.77 0.42 -10.41
CA LEU A 224 -15.04 1.65 -10.72
C LEU A 224 -15.97 2.86 -10.80
N LEU A 225 -17.14 2.71 -11.45
CA LEU A 225 -18.13 3.79 -11.56
C LEU A 225 -18.63 4.23 -10.18
N ILE A 226 -19.01 3.28 -9.32
CA ILE A 226 -19.48 3.58 -7.95
C ILE A 226 -18.40 4.30 -7.17
N GLY A 227 -17.18 3.75 -7.15
CA GLY A 227 -16.04 4.33 -6.43
C GLY A 227 -15.72 5.75 -6.91
N PHE A 228 -15.73 5.97 -8.21
CA PHE A 228 -15.49 7.29 -8.80
C PHE A 228 -16.58 8.32 -8.42
N LEU A 229 -17.86 7.97 -8.60
CA LEU A 229 -18.97 8.87 -8.27
C LEU A 229 -18.98 9.22 -6.78
N LEU A 230 -18.81 8.22 -5.90
CA LEU A 230 -18.74 8.45 -4.46
C LEU A 230 -17.52 9.27 -4.05
N GLY A 231 -16.38 9.07 -4.72
CA GLY A 231 -15.19 9.90 -4.55
C GLY A 231 -15.46 11.36 -4.92
N CYS A 232 -16.10 11.61 -6.08
CA CYS A 232 -16.50 12.95 -6.52
C CYS A 232 -17.48 13.59 -5.53
N TYR A 233 -18.51 12.88 -5.11
CA TYR A 233 -19.50 13.37 -4.13
C TYR A 233 -18.85 13.70 -2.78
N GLY A 234 -17.91 12.88 -2.31
CA GLY A 234 -17.14 13.14 -1.10
C GLY A 234 -16.34 14.45 -1.18
N VAL A 235 -15.70 14.72 -2.32
CA VAL A 235 -14.99 15.99 -2.56
C VAL A 235 -15.97 17.17 -2.60
N ILE A 236 -17.09 17.07 -3.32
CA ILE A 236 -18.10 18.12 -3.42
C ILE A 236 -18.69 18.43 -2.04
N TRP A 237 -18.98 17.40 -1.25
CA TRP A 237 -19.44 17.54 0.13
C TRP A 237 -18.42 18.29 0.98
N SER A 238 -17.13 17.92 0.88
CA SER A 238 -16.07 18.58 1.64
C SER A 238 -15.87 20.06 1.30
N GLN A 239 -16.13 20.47 0.05
CA GLN A 239 -16.01 21.87 -0.38
C GLN A 239 -17.03 22.79 0.30
N LYS A 240 -18.21 22.28 0.63
CA LYS A 240 -19.29 23.03 1.27
C LYS A 240 -19.27 22.95 2.79
N SER A 241 -18.47 22.06 3.35
CA SER A 241 -18.30 21.97 4.79
C SER A 241 -17.38 23.09 5.27
N ALA A 242 -17.96 24.08 5.95
CA ALA A 242 -17.19 25.16 6.59
C ALA A 242 -16.31 24.68 7.78
N THR A 243 -16.29 23.38 8.03
CA THR A 243 -15.60 22.80 9.19
C THR A 243 -14.13 22.51 8.91
N MET A 244 -13.27 22.66 9.92
CA MET A 244 -11.85 22.28 9.88
C MET A 244 -11.61 20.82 9.43
N LEU A 245 -12.63 19.98 9.47
CA LEU A 245 -12.59 18.54 9.23
C LEU A 245 -13.44 18.12 8.03
N GLY A 246 -13.61 19.00 7.03
CA GLY A 246 -14.54 18.80 5.89
C GLY A 246 -14.42 17.45 5.16
N LEU A 247 -13.22 16.87 5.07
CA LEU A 247 -13.02 15.57 4.40
C LEU A 247 -13.27 14.37 5.34
N THR A 248 -13.36 14.57 6.67
CA THR A 248 -13.49 13.45 7.62
C THR A 248 -14.84 12.77 7.54
N ALA A 249 -15.94 13.50 7.33
CA ALA A 249 -17.26 12.91 7.17
C ALA A 249 -17.35 12.05 5.88
N PRO A 250 -16.93 12.52 4.68
CA PRO A 250 -16.79 11.66 3.50
C PRO A 250 -15.90 10.44 3.72
N LEU A 251 -14.77 10.60 4.41
CA LEU A 251 -13.87 9.49 4.72
C LEU A 251 -14.55 8.43 5.61
N MET A 252 -15.35 8.86 6.61
CA MET A 252 -16.14 7.93 7.44
C MET A 252 -17.23 7.23 6.63
N ALA A 253 -17.90 7.93 5.70
CA ALA A 253 -18.91 7.33 4.84
C ALA A 253 -18.34 6.25 3.89
N LEU A 254 -17.06 6.36 3.52
CA LEU A 254 -16.33 5.43 2.66
C LEU A 254 -15.31 4.57 3.43
N ALA A 255 -15.44 4.53 4.77
CA ALA A 255 -14.40 3.98 5.64
C ALA A 255 -14.02 2.54 5.32
N ILE A 256 -14.98 1.63 5.13
CA ILE A 256 -14.67 0.20 4.98
C ILE A 256 -13.91 -0.08 3.68
N PRO A 257 -14.34 0.38 2.49
CA PRO A 257 -13.57 0.20 1.27
C PRO A 257 -12.16 0.80 1.36
N LEU A 258 -12.05 2.03 1.88
CA LEU A 258 -10.76 2.71 2.01
C LEU A 258 -9.84 2.03 3.04
N LEU A 259 -10.41 1.54 4.15
CA LEU A 259 -9.66 0.78 5.15
C LEU A 259 -9.10 -0.51 4.57
N ASP A 260 -9.89 -1.26 3.82
CA ASP A 260 -9.46 -2.54 3.23
C ASP A 260 -8.25 -2.35 2.30
N VAL A 261 -8.30 -1.35 1.43
CA VAL A 261 -7.16 -0.99 0.55
C VAL A 261 -5.96 -0.52 1.36
N SER A 262 -6.16 0.36 2.35
CA SER A 262 -5.09 0.89 3.18
C SER A 262 -4.38 -0.22 3.95
N LEU A 263 -5.14 -1.14 4.55
CA LEU A 263 -4.60 -2.31 5.25
C LEU A 263 -3.82 -3.23 4.29
N SER A 264 -4.32 -3.42 3.06
CA SER A 264 -3.62 -4.19 2.04
C SER A 264 -2.29 -3.56 1.63
N ILE A 265 -2.26 -2.26 1.38
CA ILE A 265 -1.04 -1.51 1.02
C ILE A 265 -0.01 -1.57 2.15
N VAL A 266 -0.42 -1.26 3.40
CA VAL A 266 0.47 -1.28 4.57
C VAL A 266 1.05 -2.68 4.80
N ARG A 267 0.24 -3.71 4.73
CA ARG A 267 0.68 -5.09 4.89
C ARG A 267 1.71 -5.49 3.85
N ARG A 268 1.50 -5.16 2.56
CA ARG A 268 2.43 -5.45 1.48
C ARG A 268 3.73 -4.71 1.63
N TRP A 269 3.65 -3.43 1.99
CA TRP A 269 4.83 -2.63 2.27
C TRP A 269 5.67 -3.22 3.41
N VAL A 270 5.04 -3.61 4.51
CA VAL A 270 5.70 -4.27 5.65
C VAL A 270 6.34 -5.61 5.26
N ARG A 271 5.72 -6.36 4.34
CA ARG A 271 6.25 -7.65 3.83
C ARG A 271 7.25 -7.51 2.68
N GLY A 272 7.56 -6.31 2.22
CA GLY A 272 8.43 -6.07 1.05
C GLY A 272 7.86 -6.63 -0.25
N GLN A 273 6.52 -6.77 -0.36
CA GLN A 273 5.86 -7.31 -1.55
C GLN A 273 5.43 -6.19 -2.51
N PRO A 274 5.40 -6.45 -3.84
CA PRO A 274 4.92 -5.47 -4.81
C PRO A 274 3.46 -5.06 -4.52
N ILE A 275 3.17 -3.76 -4.50
CA ILE A 275 1.85 -3.22 -4.14
C ILE A 275 0.77 -3.62 -5.16
N PHE A 276 1.12 -3.84 -6.43
CA PHE A 276 0.19 -4.10 -7.53
C PHE A 276 -0.09 -5.58 -7.81
N THR A 277 0.35 -6.51 -6.96
CA THR A 277 0.01 -7.94 -7.12
C THR A 277 -1.28 -8.29 -6.40
N GLY A 278 -2.01 -9.35 -6.81
CA GLY A 278 -3.27 -9.79 -6.16
C GLY A 278 -3.07 -10.17 -4.69
N ASP A 279 -3.94 -9.69 -3.80
CA ASP A 279 -3.95 -10.01 -2.37
C ASP A 279 -5.17 -10.88 -2.03
N ARG A 280 -5.02 -11.85 -1.13
CA ARG A 280 -6.10 -12.72 -0.63
C ARG A 280 -6.45 -12.45 0.83
N SER A 281 -5.92 -11.38 1.41
CA SER A 281 -6.10 -11.08 2.84
C SER A 281 -6.97 -9.85 3.07
N HIS A 282 -7.94 -9.59 2.17
CA HIS A 282 -8.94 -8.54 2.33
C HIS A 282 -9.85 -8.82 3.55
N ILE A 283 -10.49 -7.77 4.08
CA ILE A 283 -11.37 -7.86 5.26
C ILE A 283 -12.41 -8.97 5.11
N HIS A 284 -13.06 -9.07 3.94
CA HIS A 284 -14.07 -10.09 3.69
C HIS A 284 -13.50 -11.52 3.70
N HIS A 285 -12.29 -11.74 3.18
CA HIS A 285 -11.63 -13.05 3.27
C HIS A 285 -11.30 -13.43 4.72
N LYS A 286 -10.85 -12.46 5.53
CA LYS A 286 -10.56 -12.68 6.95
C LYS A 286 -11.81 -13.05 7.76
N LEU A 287 -12.95 -12.46 7.43
CA LEU A 287 -14.22 -12.82 8.07
C LEU A 287 -14.70 -14.22 7.66
N LEU A 288 -14.49 -14.61 6.38
CA LEU A 288 -14.76 -15.99 5.92
C LEU A 288 -13.84 -17.02 6.63
N GLU A 289 -12.53 -16.72 6.75
CA GLU A 289 -11.58 -17.56 7.49
C GLU A 289 -11.99 -17.77 8.95
N LYS A 290 -12.75 -16.85 9.56
CA LYS A 290 -13.34 -16.97 10.91
C LYS A 290 -14.61 -17.81 10.97
N GLY A 291 -15.04 -18.40 9.85
CA GLY A 291 -16.18 -19.29 9.77
C GLY A 291 -17.53 -18.60 9.50
N LEU A 292 -17.55 -17.30 9.17
CA LEU A 292 -18.79 -16.66 8.75
C LEU A 292 -19.19 -17.14 7.35
N THR A 293 -20.50 -17.24 7.11
CA THR A 293 -21.04 -17.49 5.76
C THR A 293 -20.90 -16.24 4.89
N HIS A 294 -20.93 -16.38 3.56
CA HIS A 294 -20.91 -15.24 2.62
C HIS A 294 -21.94 -14.17 2.98
N ARG A 295 -23.20 -14.58 3.24
CA ARG A 295 -24.26 -13.65 3.71
C ARG A 295 -23.92 -13.02 5.06
N GLY A 296 -23.38 -13.79 6.00
CA GLY A 296 -22.97 -13.30 7.30
C GLY A 296 -21.91 -12.20 7.23
N VAL A 297 -20.91 -12.38 6.37
CA VAL A 297 -19.87 -11.37 6.12
C VAL A 297 -20.49 -10.09 5.57
N VAL A 298 -21.35 -10.17 4.56
CA VAL A 298 -22.01 -9.00 3.96
C VAL A 298 -22.87 -8.26 4.98
N VAL A 299 -23.66 -8.96 5.78
CA VAL A 299 -24.53 -8.36 6.83
C VAL A 299 -23.70 -7.67 7.91
N VAL A 300 -22.61 -8.29 8.38
CA VAL A 300 -21.69 -7.68 9.37
C VAL A 300 -21.08 -6.40 8.80
N LEU A 301 -20.58 -6.43 7.56
CA LEU A 301 -19.99 -5.25 6.94
C LEU A 301 -21.01 -4.15 6.65
N TYR A 302 -22.27 -4.49 6.30
CA TYR A 302 -23.36 -3.51 6.21
C TYR A 302 -23.67 -2.86 7.57
N GLY A 303 -23.68 -3.66 8.65
CA GLY A 303 -23.83 -3.13 10.01
C GLY A 303 -22.73 -2.13 10.36
N MET A 304 -21.48 -2.44 10.01
CA MET A 304 -20.35 -1.50 10.18
C MET A 304 -20.51 -0.25 9.31
N CYS A 305 -20.97 -0.39 8.05
CA CYS A 305 -21.30 0.77 7.21
C CYS A 305 -22.36 1.65 7.88
N GLY A 306 -23.39 1.06 8.51
CA GLY A 306 -24.41 1.81 9.25
C GLY A 306 -23.83 2.59 10.43
N VAL A 307 -22.93 1.97 11.22
CA VAL A 307 -22.23 2.67 12.32
C VAL A 307 -21.40 3.83 11.79
N TYR A 308 -20.61 3.61 10.73
CA TYR A 308 -19.78 4.68 10.14
C TYR A 308 -20.63 5.76 9.47
N ALA A 309 -21.77 5.40 8.85
CA ALA A 309 -22.75 6.36 8.34
C ALA A 309 -23.27 7.28 9.45
N MET A 310 -23.64 6.70 10.59
CA MET A 310 -24.10 7.47 11.75
C MET A 310 -23.00 8.42 12.28
N LEU A 311 -21.78 7.93 12.44
CA LEU A 311 -20.65 8.77 12.85
C LEU A 311 -20.36 9.87 11.84
N SER A 312 -20.45 9.59 10.54
CA SER A 312 -20.27 10.54 9.44
C SER A 312 -21.32 11.65 9.51
N LEU A 313 -22.60 11.30 9.70
CA LEU A 313 -23.68 12.28 9.84
C LEU A 313 -23.54 13.11 11.11
N LEU A 314 -23.20 12.48 12.26
CA LEU A 314 -22.91 13.20 13.49
C LEU A 314 -21.74 14.15 13.34
N GLN A 315 -20.67 13.73 12.67
CA GLN A 315 -19.52 14.59 12.34
C GLN A 315 -19.94 15.78 11.49
N SER A 316 -20.80 15.55 10.51
CA SER A 316 -21.32 16.58 9.62
C SER A 316 -22.18 17.63 10.35
N LEU A 317 -22.96 17.19 11.35
CA LEU A 317 -23.84 18.06 12.15
C LEU A 317 -23.12 18.76 13.32
N SER A 318 -22.02 18.21 13.79
CA SER A 318 -21.34 18.72 15.00
C SER A 318 -20.45 19.92 14.69
N GLU A 319 -21.03 21.13 14.65
CA GLU A 319 -20.33 22.41 14.51
C GLU A 319 -19.14 22.56 15.48
N HIS A 320 -18.00 21.89 15.25
CA HIS A 320 -16.71 21.94 15.98
C HIS A 320 -16.66 21.40 17.41
N ARG A 321 -17.77 21.30 18.14
CA ARG A 321 -17.73 20.93 19.59
C ARG A 321 -17.45 19.45 19.85
N LEU A 322 -18.01 18.56 19.04
CA LEU A 322 -17.90 17.12 19.22
C LEU A 322 -16.98 16.43 18.18
N GLY A 323 -16.47 17.17 17.20
CA GLY A 323 -15.71 16.60 16.08
C GLY A 323 -14.50 15.76 16.49
N GLY A 324 -13.73 16.24 17.49
CA GLY A 324 -12.61 15.47 18.04
C GLY A 324 -13.03 14.18 18.74
N PHE A 325 -14.14 14.22 19.50
CA PHE A 325 -14.68 13.04 20.17
C PHE A 325 -15.18 12.00 19.16
N ILE A 326 -15.90 12.44 18.11
CA ILE A 326 -16.39 11.53 17.04
C ILE A 326 -15.21 10.90 16.30
N LEU A 327 -14.12 11.65 16.03
CA LEU A 327 -12.89 11.11 15.44
C LEU A 327 -12.23 10.04 16.33
N VAL A 328 -12.14 10.28 17.63
CA VAL A 328 -11.61 9.30 18.58
C VAL A 328 -12.50 8.06 18.61
N LEU A 329 -13.83 8.24 18.63
CA LEU A 329 -14.78 7.12 18.59
C LEU A 329 -14.67 6.33 17.30
N PHE A 330 -14.59 7.00 16.15
CA PHE A 330 -14.36 6.38 14.84
C PHE A 330 -13.05 5.59 14.82
N GLY A 331 -11.95 6.20 15.28
CA GLY A 331 -10.66 5.54 15.39
C GLY A 331 -10.70 4.32 16.30
N SER A 332 -11.39 4.41 17.44
CA SER A 332 -11.54 3.31 18.40
C SER A 332 -12.34 2.14 17.82
N VAL A 333 -13.49 2.41 17.19
CA VAL A 333 -14.31 1.38 16.53
C VAL A 333 -13.51 0.70 15.41
N THR A 334 -12.81 1.51 14.59
CA THR A 334 -11.95 1.00 13.52
C THR A 334 -10.81 0.13 14.06
N TRP A 335 -10.14 0.60 15.12
CA TRP A 335 -9.06 -0.15 15.77
C TRP A 335 -9.52 -1.49 16.34
N ILE A 336 -10.65 -1.49 17.08
CA ILE A 336 -11.24 -2.72 17.62
C ILE A 336 -11.61 -3.68 16.47
N GLY A 337 -12.20 -3.16 15.39
CA GLY A 337 -12.51 -3.95 14.20
C GLY A 337 -11.26 -4.61 13.60
N VAL A 338 -10.20 -3.83 13.37
CA VAL A 338 -8.92 -4.32 12.81
C VAL A 338 -8.26 -5.35 13.74
N GLN A 339 -8.25 -5.13 15.05
CA GLN A 339 -7.71 -6.08 16.03
C GLN A 339 -8.48 -7.40 15.99
N ASN A 340 -9.80 -7.34 15.90
CA ASN A 340 -10.66 -8.54 15.82
C ASN A 340 -10.45 -9.29 14.49
N LEU A 341 -9.97 -8.68 13.42
CA LEU A 341 -9.67 -9.39 12.18
C LEU A 341 -8.43 -10.29 12.27
N GLY A 342 -7.60 -10.12 13.31
CA GLY A 342 -6.46 -11.00 13.59
C GLY A 342 -5.30 -10.86 12.58
N TYR A 343 -5.10 -9.66 12.08
CA TYR A 343 -3.91 -9.38 11.26
C TYR A 343 -2.65 -9.41 12.13
N PHE A 344 -1.85 -10.45 11.95
CA PHE A 344 -0.61 -10.67 12.70
C PHE A 344 0.37 -9.49 12.56
N GLU A 345 0.41 -8.88 11.37
CA GLU A 345 1.32 -7.78 11.03
C GLU A 345 1.07 -6.53 11.87
N PHE A 346 -0.20 -6.21 12.14
CA PHE A 346 -0.55 -5.05 12.97
C PHE A 346 -0.29 -5.28 14.44
N GLY A 347 -0.41 -6.53 14.92
CA GLY A 347 0.03 -6.92 16.26
C GLY A 347 1.54 -6.77 16.42
N LEU A 348 2.31 -7.17 15.40
CA LEU A 348 3.76 -7.01 15.37
C LEU A 348 4.15 -5.53 15.21
N ALA A 349 3.52 -4.79 14.28
CA ALA A 349 3.76 -3.36 14.08
C ALA A 349 3.42 -2.55 15.35
N GLY A 350 2.32 -2.85 16.04
CA GLY A 350 1.98 -2.23 17.31
C GLY A 350 3.03 -2.49 18.39
N ARG A 351 3.49 -3.72 18.53
CA ARG A 351 4.60 -4.06 19.45
C ARG A 351 5.91 -3.40 19.04
N THR A 352 6.15 -3.23 17.74
CA THR A 352 7.37 -2.59 17.24
C THR A 352 7.35 -1.07 17.43
N LEU A 353 6.21 -0.42 17.17
CA LEU A 353 6.06 1.04 17.30
C LEU A 353 5.91 1.48 18.75
N PHE A 354 5.06 0.80 19.53
CA PHE A 354 4.76 1.20 20.94
C PHE A 354 5.59 0.44 21.97
N GLY A 355 6.17 -0.73 21.62
CA GLY A 355 7.01 -1.56 22.49
C GLY A 355 8.52 -1.35 22.34
N GLY A 356 8.98 -0.25 21.74
CA GLY A 356 10.41 0.04 21.53
C GLY A 356 11.09 -0.82 20.47
N GLY A 357 10.33 -1.55 19.63
CA GLY A 357 10.86 -2.41 18.58
C GLY A 357 11.55 -1.62 17.47
N LEU A 358 11.07 -0.42 17.13
CA LEU A 358 11.73 0.46 16.16
C LEU A 358 13.14 0.85 16.63
N ARG A 359 13.28 1.17 17.93
CA ARG A 359 14.58 1.45 18.55
C ARG A 359 15.51 0.26 18.47
N ARG A 360 15.01 -0.97 18.75
CA ARG A 360 15.79 -2.21 18.63
C ARG A 360 16.23 -2.51 17.19
N ILE A 361 15.39 -2.21 16.19
CA ILE A 361 15.75 -2.36 14.76
C ILE A 361 16.83 -1.35 14.39
N MET A 362 16.69 -0.09 14.81
CA MET A 362 17.69 0.95 14.57
C MET A 362 19.00 0.64 15.27
N ASP A 363 18.98 0.22 16.54
CA ASP A 363 20.15 -0.18 17.29
C ASP A 363 20.87 -1.37 16.60
N GLY A 364 20.10 -2.35 16.12
CA GLY A 364 20.64 -3.47 15.36
C GLY A 364 21.32 -3.06 14.05
N GLN A 365 20.72 -2.16 13.30
CA GLN A 365 21.31 -1.62 12.06
C GLN A 365 22.59 -0.83 12.34
N LEU A 366 22.62 -0.04 13.41
CA LEU A 366 23.82 0.70 13.83
C LEU A 366 24.98 -0.23 14.20
N VAL A 367 24.68 -1.32 14.92
CA VAL A 367 25.67 -2.36 15.27
C VAL A 367 26.25 -3.00 14.01
N LEU A 368 25.42 -3.39 13.04
CA LEU A 368 25.85 -3.99 11.79
C LEU A 368 26.69 -3.03 10.92
N HIS A 369 26.27 -1.76 10.83
CA HIS A 369 27.06 -0.72 10.15
C HIS A 369 28.41 -0.47 10.85
N GLY A 370 28.43 -0.52 12.18
CA GLY A 370 29.64 -0.44 12.98
C GLY A 370 30.61 -1.57 12.65
N LEU A 371 30.10 -2.81 12.59
CA LEU A 371 30.88 -4.01 12.24
C LEU A 371 31.43 -3.93 10.80
N ASP A 372 30.60 -3.55 9.83
CA ASP A 372 31.03 -3.42 8.43
C ASP A 372 32.23 -2.45 8.31
N ARG A 373 32.14 -1.28 8.95
CA ARG A 373 33.23 -0.30 8.97
C ARG A 373 34.46 -0.78 9.72
N ALA A 374 34.29 -1.53 10.80
CA ALA A 374 35.40 -2.07 11.59
C ALA A 374 36.15 -3.15 10.80
N LEU A 375 35.43 -4.02 10.09
CA LEU A 375 36.04 -5.02 9.19
C LEU A 375 36.79 -4.35 8.02
N ASP A 376 36.24 -3.31 7.43
CA ASP A 376 36.92 -2.57 6.35
C ASP A 376 38.23 -1.90 6.80
N LYS A 377 38.32 -1.47 8.05
CA LYS A 377 39.50 -0.83 8.64
C LYS A 377 40.51 -1.79 9.24
N ALA A 378 40.12 -3.04 9.45
CA ALA A 378 40.99 -4.04 10.09
C ALA A 378 42.31 -4.22 9.31
N PRO A 379 43.48 -4.07 9.94
CA PRO A 379 44.77 -4.13 9.24
C PRO A 379 45.17 -5.57 8.84
N ASP A 380 44.74 -6.57 9.63
CA ASP A 380 45.12 -7.97 9.53
C ASP A 380 44.00 -8.91 10.06
N GLU A 381 44.22 -10.23 10.07
CA GLU A 381 43.27 -11.21 10.59
C GLU A 381 42.97 -11.02 12.09
N PRO A 382 43.97 -10.75 12.99
CA PRO A 382 43.69 -10.39 14.38
C PRO A 382 42.78 -9.15 14.51
N GLY A 383 42.96 -8.13 13.65
CA GLY A 383 42.11 -6.97 13.61
C GLY A 383 40.67 -7.28 13.20
N CYS A 384 40.47 -8.20 12.23
CA CYS A 384 39.16 -8.69 11.88
C CYS A 384 38.50 -9.46 13.05
N TRP A 385 39.28 -10.27 13.74
CA TRP A 385 38.84 -10.99 14.94
C TRP A 385 38.39 -10.04 16.05
N GLU A 386 39.17 -9.01 16.37
CA GLU A 386 38.82 -8.01 17.39
C GLU A 386 37.56 -7.25 17.04
N ALA A 387 37.38 -6.88 15.76
CA ALA A 387 36.16 -6.23 15.29
C ALA A 387 34.92 -7.12 15.49
N LEU A 388 35.05 -8.41 15.12
CA LEU A 388 33.99 -9.39 15.35
C LEU A 388 33.72 -9.58 16.83
N ARG A 389 34.78 -9.82 17.64
CA ARG A 389 34.67 -10.07 19.06
C ARG A 389 33.96 -8.94 19.79
N HIS A 390 34.44 -7.73 19.63
CA HIS A 390 33.89 -6.55 20.30
C HIS A 390 32.40 -6.35 19.93
N THR A 391 32.10 -6.32 18.65
CA THR A 391 30.74 -6.04 18.20
C THR A 391 29.75 -7.14 18.57
N LEU A 392 30.15 -8.42 18.50
CA LEU A 392 29.24 -9.54 18.74
C LEU A 392 29.03 -9.83 20.22
N ILE A 393 30.04 -9.61 21.06
CA ILE A 393 29.87 -9.67 22.52
C ILE A 393 28.96 -8.56 23.01
N ASP A 394 29.14 -7.33 22.51
CA ASP A 394 28.25 -6.19 22.82
C ASP A 394 26.81 -6.44 22.32
N ALA A 395 26.65 -7.17 21.21
CA ALA A 395 25.35 -7.61 20.71
C ALA A 395 24.71 -8.76 21.53
N GLY A 396 25.45 -9.27 22.58
CA GLY A 396 24.97 -10.25 23.55
C GLY A 396 25.24 -11.70 23.16
N PHE A 397 26.17 -11.98 22.26
CA PHE A 397 26.70 -13.34 22.10
C PHE A 397 27.66 -13.67 23.24
N THR A 398 27.59 -14.89 23.76
CA THR A 398 28.35 -15.30 24.96
C THR A 398 29.68 -15.96 24.63
N SER A 399 29.79 -16.53 23.44
CA SER A 399 31.02 -17.16 22.94
C SER A 399 31.15 -16.92 21.44
N LEU A 400 32.37 -16.80 21.00
CA LEU A 400 32.71 -16.62 19.59
C LEU A 400 33.93 -17.50 19.26
N GLN A 401 33.84 -18.24 18.18
CA GLN A 401 34.96 -18.96 17.60
C GLN A 401 35.00 -18.67 16.10
N ALA A 402 36.16 -18.33 15.58
CA ALA A 402 36.31 -18.08 14.14
C ALA A 402 37.59 -18.72 13.63
N ARG A 403 37.53 -19.22 12.41
CA ARG A 403 38.71 -19.60 11.62
C ARG A 403 38.81 -18.61 10.46
N LEU A 404 39.90 -17.86 10.41
CA LEU A 404 40.12 -16.78 9.45
C LEU A 404 41.48 -17.00 8.75
N ASN A 405 41.50 -17.25 7.46
CA ASN A 405 42.69 -17.61 6.68
C ASN A 405 43.47 -18.77 7.32
N GLY A 406 42.73 -19.77 7.86
CA GLY A 406 43.35 -20.96 8.50
C GLY A 406 43.78 -20.76 9.94
N ARG A 407 43.79 -19.54 10.50
CA ARG A 407 44.07 -19.27 11.93
C ARG A 407 42.80 -19.35 12.76
N GLU A 408 42.91 -20.05 13.90
CA GLU A 408 41.77 -20.18 14.81
C GLU A 408 41.84 -19.16 15.95
N PHE A 409 40.69 -18.53 16.17
CA PHE A 409 40.46 -17.58 17.26
C PHE A 409 39.29 -18.06 18.10
N ARG A 410 39.39 -17.92 19.43
CA ARG A 410 38.33 -18.38 20.32
C ARG A 410 38.18 -17.43 21.51
N GLN A 411 36.92 -17.08 21.79
CA GLN A 411 36.47 -16.47 23.03
C GLN A 411 35.57 -17.47 23.74
N PRO A 412 36.00 -18.07 24.86
CA PRO A 412 35.22 -19.07 25.57
C PRO A 412 33.99 -18.47 26.23
N SER A 413 32.96 -19.31 26.42
CA SER A 413 31.76 -18.96 27.21
C SER A 413 32.08 -18.89 28.69
N PRO A 414 31.54 -17.97 29.45
CA PRO A 414 31.67 -17.92 30.91
C PRO A 414 30.71 -18.91 31.58
N GLY A 415 30.94 -20.22 31.46
CA GLY A 415 30.19 -21.27 32.18
C GLY A 415 29.38 -22.21 31.28
N ASP A 416 28.93 -23.31 31.89
CA ASP A 416 28.21 -24.41 31.22
C ASP A 416 26.69 -24.18 31.35
N ARG A 417 26.16 -23.24 30.56
CA ARG A 417 24.71 -22.91 30.51
C ARG A 417 24.10 -23.39 29.20
N PRO A 418 22.81 -23.77 29.19
CA PRO A 418 22.13 -24.11 27.97
C PRO A 418 22.22 -22.95 26.95
N CYS A 419 22.82 -23.22 25.79
CA CYS A 419 23.04 -22.24 24.74
C CYS A 419 22.60 -22.78 23.37
N TRP A 420 22.31 -21.89 22.45
CA TRP A 420 22.18 -22.22 21.04
C TRP A 420 23.43 -21.77 20.30
N GLN A 421 23.75 -22.50 19.24
CA GLN A 421 24.93 -22.25 18.42
C GLN A 421 24.52 -21.97 16.97
N LEU A 422 25.22 -21.02 16.32
CA LEU A 422 25.08 -20.71 14.92
C LEU A 422 26.45 -20.80 14.26
N ARG A 423 26.62 -21.73 13.33
CA ARG A 423 27.82 -21.83 12.52
C ARG A 423 27.60 -21.25 11.15
N ILE A 424 28.40 -20.26 10.77
CA ILE A 424 28.41 -19.59 9.48
C ILE A 424 29.64 -20.08 8.71
N PRO A 425 29.48 -20.99 7.73
CA PRO A 425 30.59 -21.44 6.90
C PRO A 425 31.02 -20.34 5.95
N LEU A 426 32.31 -20.16 5.73
CA LEU A 426 32.93 -19.24 4.82
C LEU A 426 33.71 -19.98 3.75
N PRO A 427 33.99 -19.39 2.57
CA PRO A 427 34.85 -19.97 1.55
C PRO A 427 36.25 -20.29 2.07
N GLY A 428 36.88 -21.33 1.50
CA GLY A 428 38.24 -21.74 1.89
C GLY A 428 38.32 -22.58 3.17
N GLY A 429 37.20 -23.05 3.72
CA GLY A 429 37.16 -23.84 4.94
C GLY A 429 37.20 -23.01 6.23
N ASP A 430 37.12 -21.71 6.10
CA ASP A 430 36.95 -20.79 7.22
C ASP A 430 35.51 -20.83 7.77
N TYR A 431 35.29 -20.33 8.97
CA TYR A 431 33.98 -20.29 9.59
C TYR A 431 33.92 -19.26 10.72
N VAL A 432 32.71 -18.83 11.05
CA VAL A 432 32.40 -18.11 12.30
C VAL A 432 31.34 -18.89 13.05
N ASN A 433 31.64 -19.27 14.29
CA ASN A 433 30.73 -19.97 15.20
C ASN A 433 30.33 -19.03 16.34
N LEU A 434 29.04 -18.84 16.53
CA LEU A 434 28.45 -17.94 17.50
C LEU A 434 27.67 -18.77 18.51
N GLU A 435 27.83 -18.46 19.80
CA GLU A 435 27.08 -19.11 20.87
C GLU A 435 26.36 -18.04 21.70
N ARG A 436 25.17 -18.40 22.17
CA ARG A 436 24.38 -17.51 23.02
C ARG A 436 23.55 -18.31 24.01
N ASN A 437 23.56 -17.90 25.27
CA ASN A 437 22.77 -18.50 26.32
C ASN A 437 21.27 -18.15 26.16
N PHE A 438 20.37 -19.09 26.49
CA PHE A 438 18.93 -18.88 26.41
C PHE A 438 18.40 -17.81 27.39
N ASP A 439 19.12 -17.54 28.46
CA ASP A 439 18.76 -16.56 29.50
C ASP A 439 18.93 -15.11 29.00
N VAL A 440 19.65 -14.87 27.91
CA VAL A 440 19.86 -13.51 27.35
C VAL A 440 18.77 -13.19 26.36
N PRO A 441 18.04 -12.06 26.51
CA PRO A 441 16.96 -11.69 25.57
C PRO A 441 17.50 -11.59 24.14
N VAL A 442 16.84 -12.28 23.20
CA VAL A 442 17.30 -12.34 21.82
C VAL A 442 16.91 -11.06 21.07
N GLN A 443 17.90 -10.37 20.55
CA GLN A 443 17.69 -9.40 19.47
C GLN A 443 17.65 -10.17 18.13
N THR A 444 16.56 -10.87 17.86
CA THR A 444 16.37 -11.71 16.65
C THR A 444 16.55 -10.94 15.34
N VAL A 445 16.38 -9.63 15.37
CA VAL A 445 16.49 -8.73 14.21
C VAL A 445 17.92 -8.67 13.64
N ILE A 446 18.94 -9.04 14.44
CA ILE A 446 20.36 -8.92 14.03
C ILE A 446 20.86 -10.18 13.32
N VAL A 447 20.35 -11.36 13.64
CA VAL A 447 20.95 -12.63 13.23
C VAL A 447 20.97 -12.82 11.71
N GLY A 448 19.85 -12.63 11.02
CA GLY A 448 19.78 -12.79 9.56
C GLY A 448 20.68 -11.82 8.80
N PRO A 449 20.54 -10.50 9.03
CA PRO A 449 21.42 -9.51 8.42
C PRO A 449 22.91 -9.67 8.78
N LEU A 450 23.24 -10.15 9.98
CA LEU A 450 24.60 -10.46 10.38
C LEU A 450 25.20 -11.59 9.56
N VAL A 451 24.45 -12.69 9.37
CA VAL A 451 24.88 -13.81 8.52
C VAL A 451 25.16 -13.33 7.11
N GLU A 452 24.28 -12.52 6.54
CA GLU A 452 24.44 -11.95 5.20
C GLU A 452 25.67 -11.03 5.10
N LEU A 453 25.87 -10.17 6.10
CA LEU A 453 27.05 -9.29 6.17
C LEU A 453 28.34 -10.09 6.24
N LEU A 454 28.43 -11.07 7.15
CA LEU A 454 29.62 -11.90 7.30
C LEU A 454 29.92 -12.72 6.04
N TYR A 455 28.88 -13.31 5.43
CA TYR A 455 29.03 -14.10 4.21
C TYR A 455 29.51 -13.27 3.01
N ARG A 456 29.06 -12.02 2.88
CA ARG A 456 29.44 -11.14 1.78
C ARG A 456 30.78 -10.42 1.98
N ARG A 457 31.01 -9.90 3.20
CA ARG A 457 32.14 -8.97 3.46
C ARG A 457 33.39 -9.66 3.97
N LEU A 458 33.24 -10.63 4.87
CA LEU A 458 34.41 -11.23 5.52
C LEU A 458 35.32 -11.98 4.53
N PRO A 459 34.84 -12.81 3.59
CA PRO A 459 35.71 -13.47 2.62
C PRO A 459 36.45 -12.50 1.70
N SER A 460 35.79 -11.48 1.21
CA SER A 460 36.43 -10.46 0.36
C SER A 460 37.53 -9.70 1.11
N ARG A 461 37.31 -9.43 2.39
CA ARG A 461 38.29 -8.76 3.25
C ARG A 461 39.49 -9.68 3.53
N LEU A 462 39.26 -10.93 3.89
CA LEU A 462 40.31 -11.91 4.15
C LEU A 462 41.17 -12.16 2.90
N ALA A 463 40.56 -12.26 1.72
CA ALA A 463 41.29 -12.35 0.45
C ALA A 463 42.16 -11.11 0.17
N ALA A 464 41.64 -9.92 0.48
CA ALA A 464 42.39 -8.67 0.33
C ALA A 464 43.58 -8.58 1.31
N LEU A 465 43.46 -9.15 2.50
CA LEU A 465 44.53 -9.23 3.50
C LEU A 465 45.58 -10.27 3.11
N ALA A 466 45.19 -11.42 2.59
CA ALA A 466 46.11 -12.45 2.11
C ALA A 466 46.99 -11.99 0.92
N ASN A 467 46.46 -11.10 0.09
CA ASN A 467 47.19 -10.52 -1.07
C ASN A 467 48.06 -9.29 -0.73
N ARG A 468 48.09 -8.84 0.51
CA ARG A 468 48.98 -7.77 0.93
C ARG A 468 50.40 -8.31 1.07
N PRO A 469 51.44 -7.72 0.45
CA PRO A 469 52.83 -8.11 0.69
C PRO A 469 53.17 -7.91 2.16
N SER A 470 53.74 -8.93 2.77
CA SER A 470 54.12 -8.91 4.19
C SER A 470 54.96 -7.68 4.51
N THR A 471 54.86 -7.13 5.71
CA THR A 471 55.62 -5.96 6.16
C THR A 471 57.15 -6.23 6.03
N GLU A 472 57.59 -7.50 6.13
CA GLU A 472 58.96 -7.91 5.82
C GLU A 472 59.31 -7.78 4.35
N ALA A 473 58.42 -8.14 3.41
CA ALA A 473 58.63 -7.97 1.99
C ALA A 473 58.75 -6.49 1.60
N ILE A 474 57.95 -5.60 2.20
CA ILE A 474 58.05 -4.16 2.03
C ILE A 474 59.33 -3.61 2.61
N SER A 475 59.78 -4.13 3.76
CA SER A 475 61.08 -3.78 4.38
C SER A 475 62.24 -4.24 3.56
N LEU A 476 62.22 -5.46 3.04
CA LEU A 476 63.24 -6.01 2.13
C LEU A 476 63.25 -5.25 0.79
N ALA A 477 62.12 -4.95 0.23
CA ALA A 477 62.02 -4.13 -1.01
C ALA A 477 62.55 -2.71 -0.78
N ARG A 478 62.32 -2.09 0.36
CA ARG A 478 62.91 -0.78 0.74
C ARG A 478 64.40 -0.88 1.02
N LEU A 479 64.90 -1.99 1.59
CA LEU A 479 66.35 -2.25 1.75
C LEU A 479 67.03 -2.46 0.40
N ALA A 480 66.41 -3.24 -0.49
CA ALA A 480 66.90 -3.46 -1.85
C ALA A 480 66.98 -2.14 -2.64
N ALA A 481 65.89 -1.32 -2.60
CA ALA A 481 65.88 -0.02 -3.23
C ALA A 481 66.91 0.97 -2.63
N ARG A 482 67.32 0.81 -1.38
CA ARG A 482 68.45 1.56 -0.76
C ARG A 482 69.78 1.04 -1.17
N VAL A 483 69.94 -0.22 -1.48
CA VAL A 483 71.21 -0.78 -1.98
C VAL A 483 71.46 -0.34 -3.44
N ASP A 484 70.43 -0.32 -4.26
CA ASP A 484 70.51 0.14 -5.63
C ASP A 484 70.73 1.66 -5.76
N SER A 485 70.58 2.45 -4.73
CA SER A 485 70.84 3.90 -4.69
C SER A 485 72.24 4.27 -4.21
N PHE A 486 73.12 3.31 -3.92
CA PHE A 486 74.51 3.60 -3.66
C PHE A 486 75.24 3.80 -5.00
N GLU A 487 75.30 5.04 -5.45
CA GLU A 487 76.28 5.48 -6.47
C GLU A 487 77.74 5.25 -5.94
N PRO A 488 78.58 4.61 -6.69
CA PRO A 488 79.99 4.48 -6.30
C PRO A 488 80.65 5.89 -6.28
N ALA A 489 81.28 6.18 -5.14
CA ALA A 489 82.00 7.45 -4.96
C ALA A 489 82.97 7.72 -6.10
N PRO A 490 83.09 8.96 -6.58
CA PRO A 490 84.01 9.32 -7.64
C PRO A 490 85.48 9.10 -7.20
N ALA A 491 86.25 8.49 -8.08
CA ALA A 491 87.66 8.22 -7.90
C ALA A 491 88.49 9.53 -7.77
N PRO A 492 89.51 9.59 -6.87
CA PRO A 492 90.33 10.80 -6.69
C PRO A 492 91.17 11.05 -7.95
N PRO A 493 91.42 12.37 -8.28
CA PRO A 493 92.18 12.75 -9.47
C PRO A 493 93.68 12.64 -9.28
N GLY A 494 94.39 12.05 -10.25
CA GLY A 494 95.77 12.33 -10.59
C GLY A 494 96.85 11.40 -10.08
N LEU A 495 97.43 10.63 -10.98
CA LEU A 495 98.90 10.54 -11.11
C LEU A 495 99.22 10.05 -12.54
N ASN A 496 99.92 10.95 -13.25
CA ASN A 496 100.46 10.83 -14.59
C ASN A 496 101.66 9.88 -14.68
N GLN A 497 101.83 9.36 -15.85
CA GLN A 497 103.13 9.06 -16.56
C GLN A 497 103.58 7.59 -16.69
N THR A 498 103.48 7.22 -17.96
CA THR A 498 104.62 6.71 -18.78
C THR A 498 105.14 5.32 -18.49
N GLN A 499 105.00 4.44 -19.41
CA GLN A 499 105.99 3.92 -20.33
C GLN A 499 105.49 2.60 -20.96
N ARG A 500 105.45 2.67 -22.29
CA ARG A 500 105.54 1.45 -23.11
C ARG A 500 106.95 0.88 -23.01
N PRO A 501 107.20 -0.38 -23.21
CA PRO A 501 107.85 -0.78 -24.43
C PRO A 501 107.13 -1.93 -25.16
N HIS A 502 107.58 -2.01 -26.40
CA HIS A 502 107.20 -2.82 -27.53
C HIS A 502 107.64 -4.30 -27.43
N PRO A 503 107.27 -5.11 -28.43
CA PRO A 503 107.14 -6.54 -28.33
C PRO A 503 108.38 -7.26 -28.86
N VAL A 504 108.52 -8.54 -28.50
CA VAL A 504 109.37 -9.48 -29.29
C VAL A 504 108.72 -10.89 -29.19
N SER A 505 108.48 -11.41 -30.43
CA SER A 505 108.29 -12.74 -30.92
C SER A 505 107.22 -13.59 -30.29
#